data_3fdbafaecf1904e18d042eec4b246361
#
_entry.id   3fdbafaecf1904e18d042eec4b246361
#
_cell.length_a   1.000
_cell.length_b   1.000
_cell.length_c   1.000
_cell.angle_alpha   90.00
_cell.angle_beta   90.00
_cell.angle_gamma   90.00
#
_symmetry.space_group_name_H-M   'P 1'
#
loop_
_entity.id
_entity.type
_entity.pdbx_description
1 polymer ?
#
loop_
_entity_poly.entity_id
_entity_poly.type
_entity_poly.pdbx_seq_one_letter_code
_entity_poly.pdbx_strand_id
1 'polypeptide(L)'
;MKAIVYTSYGSPDVLRLKEVEKPEPKENEILVRVRAASVNRTDCANLRAKPFIMRFTMGLFKPKKKIPGTEFAGDVVKVGQAVDTFKVGDKVFGFDDSVLSSYAEYLVFPANKGIATMPRDFNYQQAGACIEGAHYAYNFINKVELRKGQKVLVNGASGSIGTAAVQLLKHFGA
;
A
#
# COMPACT_ATOMS: atom_id res chain seq x y z
N MET A 1 -10.87 0.17 -17.84
CA MET A 1 -10.91 0.88 -16.55
C MET A 1 -10.01 2.12 -16.60
N LYS A 2 -10.32 3.13 -15.78
CA LYS A 2 -9.44 4.28 -15.64
C LYS A 2 -8.29 3.98 -14.70
N ALA A 3 -7.09 4.46 -15.04
CA ALA A 3 -5.89 4.36 -14.21
C ALA A 3 -4.96 5.55 -14.43
N ILE A 4 -4.22 5.94 -13.41
CA ILE A 4 -3.08 6.85 -13.55
C ILE A 4 -1.89 6.04 -14.06
N VAL A 5 -1.28 6.48 -15.14
CA VAL A 5 -0.19 5.77 -15.82
C VAL A 5 1.01 6.70 -16.00
N TYR A 6 2.21 6.17 -15.81
CA TYR A 6 3.47 6.85 -16.16
C TYR A 6 4.39 5.93 -16.97
N THR A 7 5.15 6.51 -17.88
CA THR A 7 6.05 5.78 -18.79
C THR A 7 7.50 6.22 -18.68
N SER A 8 7.74 7.28 -17.90
CA SER A 8 9.06 7.82 -17.59
C SER A 8 9.12 8.24 -16.13
N TYR A 9 10.31 8.24 -15.55
CA TYR A 9 10.54 8.81 -14.23
C TYR A 9 10.57 10.34 -14.31
N GLY A 10 10.06 11.02 -13.27
CA GLY A 10 10.07 12.48 -13.25
C GLY A 10 9.23 13.13 -12.15
N SER A 11 8.83 14.37 -12.41
CA SER A 11 7.88 15.12 -11.60
C SER A 11 6.46 14.54 -11.78
N PRO A 12 5.46 14.97 -10.98
CA PRO A 12 4.06 14.56 -11.17
C PRO A 12 3.52 14.81 -12.59
N ASP A 13 4.15 15.71 -13.35
CA ASP A 13 3.76 16.02 -14.74
C ASP A 13 3.89 14.84 -15.72
N VAL A 14 4.58 13.76 -15.32
CA VAL A 14 4.64 12.53 -16.15
C VAL A 14 3.42 11.63 -15.97
N LEU A 15 2.57 11.90 -14.97
CA LEU A 15 1.35 11.13 -14.71
C LEU A 15 0.26 11.48 -15.73
N ARG A 16 -0.42 10.45 -16.23
CA ARG A 16 -1.52 10.60 -17.18
C ARG A 16 -2.69 9.71 -16.77
N LEU A 17 -3.89 10.25 -16.76
CA LEU A 17 -5.12 9.44 -16.70
C LEU A 17 -5.33 8.75 -18.05
N LYS A 18 -5.44 7.43 -18.04
CA LYS A 18 -5.69 6.62 -19.25
C LYS A 18 -6.73 5.55 -18.99
N GLU A 19 -7.39 5.13 -20.05
CA GLU A 19 -8.13 3.89 -20.06
C GLU A 19 -7.17 2.74 -20.35
N VAL A 20 -7.25 1.70 -19.52
CA VAL A 20 -6.45 0.48 -19.62
C VAL A 20 -7.38 -0.73 -19.48
N GLU A 21 -6.90 -1.88 -19.91
CA GLU A 21 -7.61 -3.15 -19.72
C GLU A 21 -7.80 -3.44 -18.22
N LYS A 22 -8.97 -3.95 -17.86
CA LYS A 22 -9.25 -4.39 -16.49
C LYS A 22 -8.53 -5.73 -16.26
N PRO A 23 -7.69 -5.84 -15.21
CA PRO A 23 -6.96 -7.07 -14.98
C PRO A 23 -7.88 -8.20 -14.48
N GLU A 24 -7.47 -9.45 -14.74
CA GLU A 24 -8.11 -10.64 -14.24
C GLU A 24 -7.23 -11.32 -13.19
N PRO A 25 -7.79 -11.75 -12.04
CA PRO A 25 -7.03 -12.40 -10.99
C PRO A 25 -6.66 -13.84 -11.40
N LYS A 26 -5.45 -14.26 -11.05
CA LYS A 26 -5.00 -15.65 -11.12
C LYS A 26 -5.60 -16.48 -10.00
N GLU A 27 -5.28 -17.77 -9.96
CA GLU A 27 -5.85 -18.72 -8.99
C GLU A 27 -5.69 -18.31 -7.52
N ASN A 28 -4.55 -17.70 -7.15
CA ASN A 28 -4.22 -17.28 -5.78
C ASN A 28 -4.36 -15.76 -5.55
N GLU A 29 -5.05 -15.06 -6.45
CA GLU A 29 -5.20 -13.60 -6.41
C GLU A 29 -6.67 -13.20 -6.25
N ILE A 30 -6.87 -11.99 -5.77
CA ILE A 30 -8.19 -11.34 -5.73
C ILE A 30 -8.20 -10.12 -6.62
N LEU A 31 -9.35 -9.80 -7.18
CA LEU A 31 -9.61 -8.54 -7.86
C LEU A 31 -10.34 -7.61 -6.90
N VAL A 32 -9.75 -6.45 -6.65
CA VAL A 32 -10.30 -5.43 -5.75
C VAL A 32 -10.74 -4.22 -6.57
N ARG A 33 -11.97 -3.75 -6.32
CA ARG A 33 -12.42 -2.43 -6.74
C ARG A 33 -11.89 -1.41 -5.74
N VAL A 34 -10.95 -0.58 -6.15
CA VAL A 34 -10.33 0.43 -5.28
C VAL A 34 -11.34 1.53 -4.94
N ARG A 35 -11.45 1.85 -3.66
CA ARG A 35 -12.28 2.92 -3.11
C ARG A 35 -11.46 4.09 -2.58
N ALA A 36 -10.28 3.80 -2.07
CA ALA A 36 -9.32 4.79 -1.61
C ALA A 36 -7.89 4.27 -1.80
N ALA A 37 -6.98 5.18 -2.06
CA ALA A 37 -5.53 4.97 -2.09
C ALA A 37 -4.86 6.20 -1.50
N SER A 38 -3.71 6.03 -0.85
CA SER A 38 -2.91 7.15 -0.36
C SER A 38 -1.94 7.67 -1.43
N VAL A 39 -1.45 8.88 -1.25
CA VAL A 39 -0.27 9.42 -1.94
C VAL A 39 0.78 9.69 -0.89
N ASN A 40 1.81 8.89 -0.85
CA ASN A 40 2.82 8.91 0.21
C ASN A 40 4.24 9.18 -0.32
N ARG A 41 5.24 9.17 0.58
CA ARG A 41 6.63 9.41 0.20
C ARG A 41 7.23 8.29 -0.65
N THR A 42 6.79 7.05 -0.46
CA THR A 42 7.21 5.90 -1.25
C THR A 42 6.77 6.07 -2.70
N ASP A 43 5.52 6.50 -2.93
CA ASP A 43 5.03 6.82 -4.27
C ASP A 43 5.85 7.92 -4.94
N CYS A 44 6.20 8.98 -4.19
CA CYS A 44 7.05 10.06 -4.69
C CYS A 44 8.48 9.59 -5.02
N ALA A 45 9.04 8.69 -4.22
CA ALA A 45 10.35 8.10 -4.46
C ALA A 45 10.33 7.20 -5.71
N ASN A 46 9.30 6.37 -5.83
CA ASN A 46 9.06 5.49 -6.97
C ASN A 46 8.89 6.29 -8.27
N LEU A 47 8.07 7.35 -8.25
CA LEU A 47 7.84 8.20 -9.41
C LEU A 47 9.12 8.85 -9.94
N ARG A 48 10.02 9.24 -9.04
CA ARG A 48 11.31 9.88 -9.38
C ARG A 48 12.44 8.87 -9.55
N ALA A 49 12.23 7.62 -9.15
CA ALA A 49 13.27 6.60 -8.98
C ALA A 49 14.48 7.14 -8.20
N LYS A 50 14.21 7.68 -7.02
CA LYS A 50 15.22 8.21 -6.09
C LYS A 50 15.14 7.48 -4.74
N PRO A 51 16.28 7.03 -4.18
CA PRO A 51 17.64 7.12 -4.70
C PRO A 51 17.85 6.32 -6.00
N PHE A 52 18.86 6.67 -6.77
CA PHE A 52 19.12 6.11 -8.11
C PHE A 52 19.19 4.57 -8.13
N ILE A 53 19.65 3.95 -7.05
CA ILE A 53 19.72 2.49 -6.90
C ILE A 53 18.36 1.79 -7.14
N MET A 54 17.25 2.48 -6.89
CA MET A 54 15.91 1.92 -7.14
C MET A 54 15.67 1.56 -8.61
N ARG A 55 16.38 2.20 -9.54
CA ARG A 55 16.26 1.92 -10.97
C ARG A 55 16.68 0.51 -11.35
N PHE A 56 17.59 -0.10 -10.61
CA PHE A 56 18.00 -1.48 -10.88
C PHE A 56 16.85 -2.48 -10.67
N THR A 57 15.96 -2.21 -9.72
CA THR A 57 14.78 -3.05 -9.45
C THR A 57 13.55 -2.61 -10.25
N MET A 58 13.30 -1.31 -10.31
CA MET A 58 12.10 -0.74 -10.92
C MET A 58 12.19 -0.56 -12.44
N GLY A 59 13.41 -0.59 -13.00
CA GLY A 59 13.70 -0.37 -14.41
C GLY A 59 14.71 0.75 -14.63
N LEU A 60 15.81 0.46 -15.32
CA LEU A 60 16.95 1.37 -15.42
C LEU A 60 16.61 2.69 -16.13
N PHE A 61 15.92 2.61 -17.24
CA PHE A 61 15.58 3.77 -18.08
C PHE A 61 14.13 4.22 -17.97
N LYS A 62 13.22 3.29 -17.72
CA LYS A 62 11.76 3.54 -17.60
C LYS A 62 11.15 2.55 -16.60
N PRO A 63 10.01 2.92 -15.98
CA PRO A 63 9.34 2.05 -15.04
C PRO A 63 8.87 0.76 -15.73
N LYS A 64 9.11 -0.38 -15.10
CA LYS A 64 8.58 -1.69 -15.54
C LYS A 64 7.07 -1.75 -15.33
N LYS A 65 6.60 -1.27 -14.18
CA LYS A 65 5.18 -1.18 -13.83
C LYS A 65 4.71 0.24 -14.11
N LYS A 66 3.60 0.36 -14.82
CA LYS A 66 3.14 1.64 -15.36
C LYS A 66 2.07 2.31 -14.51
N ILE A 67 1.44 1.60 -13.59
CA ILE A 67 0.43 2.13 -12.68
C ILE A 67 1.06 2.22 -11.29
N PRO A 68 1.18 3.42 -10.69
CA PRO A 68 1.75 3.60 -9.36
C PRO A 68 0.74 3.29 -8.23
N GLY A 69 1.17 3.55 -7.00
CA GLY A 69 0.38 3.38 -5.79
C GLY A 69 0.72 2.11 -5.02
N THR A 70 0.92 2.25 -3.71
CA THR A 70 1.41 1.20 -2.80
C THR A 70 0.37 0.75 -1.78
N GLU A 71 -0.59 1.62 -1.44
CA GLU A 71 -1.65 1.34 -0.47
C GLU A 71 -3.02 1.44 -1.13
N PHE A 72 -3.95 0.65 -0.65
CA PHE A 72 -5.33 0.69 -1.10
C PHE A 72 -6.32 0.23 -0.02
N ALA A 73 -7.56 0.66 -0.15
CA ALA A 73 -8.72 0.05 0.47
C ALA A 73 -9.83 -0.08 -0.59
N GLY A 74 -10.60 -1.18 -0.53
CA GLY A 74 -11.62 -1.43 -1.54
C GLY A 74 -12.45 -2.67 -1.27
N ASP A 75 -13.26 -3.04 -2.26
CA ASP A 75 -14.16 -4.18 -2.20
C ASP A 75 -13.62 -5.33 -3.09
N VAL A 76 -13.61 -6.53 -2.57
CA VAL A 76 -13.33 -7.73 -3.36
C VAL A 76 -14.47 -7.97 -4.34
N VAL A 77 -14.17 -7.98 -5.64
CA VAL A 77 -15.19 -8.18 -6.69
C VAL A 77 -15.03 -9.50 -7.45
N LYS A 78 -13.87 -10.14 -7.34
CA LYS A 78 -13.61 -11.48 -7.88
C LYS A 78 -12.50 -12.14 -7.06
N VAL A 79 -12.55 -13.45 -6.91
CA VAL A 79 -11.54 -14.27 -6.23
C VAL A 79 -11.05 -15.37 -7.16
N GLY A 80 -9.77 -15.69 -7.09
CA GLY A 80 -9.20 -16.85 -7.78
C GLY A 80 -9.63 -18.17 -7.15
N GLN A 81 -9.55 -19.25 -7.89
CA GLN A 81 -10.07 -20.57 -7.47
C GLN A 81 -9.37 -21.16 -6.24
N ALA A 82 -8.12 -20.77 -5.98
CA ALA A 82 -7.34 -21.23 -4.83
C ALA A 82 -7.41 -20.28 -3.61
N VAL A 83 -8.27 -19.23 -3.66
CA VAL A 83 -8.44 -18.29 -2.56
C VAL A 83 -9.61 -18.73 -1.68
N ASP A 84 -9.34 -19.04 -0.43
CA ASP A 84 -10.27 -19.41 0.62
C ASP A 84 -10.42 -18.38 1.74
N THR A 85 -9.47 -17.44 1.82
CA THR A 85 -9.36 -16.42 2.89
C THR A 85 -10.27 -15.21 2.68
N PHE A 86 -10.69 -14.95 1.43
CA PHE A 86 -11.56 -13.84 1.06
C PHE A 86 -12.69 -14.28 0.15
N LYS A 87 -13.79 -13.52 0.17
CA LYS A 87 -14.95 -13.71 -0.71
C LYS A 87 -15.37 -12.41 -1.36
N VAL A 88 -16.13 -12.50 -2.44
CA VAL A 88 -16.74 -11.36 -3.10
C VAL A 88 -17.61 -10.59 -2.12
N GLY A 89 -17.44 -9.27 -2.08
CA GLY A 89 -18.11 -8.35 -1.16
C GLY A 89 -17.32 -8.03 0.11
N ASP A 90 -16.23 -8.73 0.39
CA ASP A 90 -15.37 -8.37 1.52
C ASP A 90 -14.73 -7.00 1.30
N LYS A 91 -14.73 -6.18 2.35
CA LYS A 91 -14.00 -4.92 2.40
C LYS A 91 -12.58 -5.21 2.87
N VAL A 92 -11.61 -4.83 2.06
CA VAL A 92 -10.20 -5.12 2.31
C VAL A 92 -9.33 -3.88 2.20
N PHE A 93 -8.18 -3.92 2.85
CA PHE A 93 -7.14 -2.92 2.71
C PHE A 93 -5.78 -3.62 2.67
N GLY A 94 -4.83 -3.03 1.97
CA GLY A 94 -3.55 -3.69 1.77
C GLY A 94 -2.44 -2.74 1.35
N PHE A 95 -1.21 -3.25 1.51
CA PHE A 95 0.02 -2.56 1.20
C PHE A 95 1.03 -3.53 0.57
N ASP A 96 1.66 -3.11 -0.51
CA ASP A 96 2.83 -3.77 -1.06
C ASP A 96 3.64 -2.77 -1.88
N ASP A 97 4.87 -2.50 -1.47
CA ASP A 97 5.79 -1.61 -2.17
C ASP A 97 6.36 -2.22 -3.47
N SER A 98 6.22 -3.54 -3.66
CA SER A 98 6.63 -4.25 -4.87
C SER A 98 5.53 -4.34 -5.94
N VAL A 99 4.27 -4.17 -5.56
CA VAL A 99 3.10 -4.26 -6.46
C VAL A 99 2.47 -2.87 -6.61
N LEU A 100 3.07 -2.05 -7.43
CA LEU A 100 2.55 -0.72 -7.73
C LEU A 100 1.33 -0.83 -8.65
N SER A 101 0.14 -0.51 -8.19
CA SER A 101 -1.07 -0.53 -9.04
C SER A 101 -2.33 0.06 -8.41
N SER A 102 -2.26 0.67 -7.23
CA SER A 102 -3.47 1.15 -6.53
C SER A 102 -4.09 2.44 -7.12
N TYR A 103 -3.38 3.13 -8.03
CA TYR A 103 -3.93 4.31 -8.71
C TYR A 103 -4.75 3.91 -9.94
N ALA A 104 -5.67 2.98 -9.75
CA ALA A 104 -6.60 2.49 -10.76
C ALA A 104 -7.96 2.17 -10.14
N GLU A 105 -9.02 2.06 -10.94
CA GLU A 105 -10.33 1.65 -10.45
C GLU A 105 -10.37 0.21 -9.92
N TYR A 106 -9.47 -0.65 -10.45
CA TYR A 106 -9.33 -2.04 -10.02
C TYR A 106 -7.86 -2.43 -9.97
N LEU A 107 -7.52 -3.28 -9.02
CA LEU A 107 -6.21 -3.93 -8.92
C LEU A 107 -6.36 -5.41 -8.63
N VAL A 108 -5.39 -6.19 -9.08
CA VAL A 108 -5.20 -7.59 -8.68
C VAL A 108 -4.16 -7.65 -7.57
N PHE A 109 -4.45 -8.43 -6.52
CA PHE A 109 -3.56 -8.55 -5.37
C PHE A 109 -3.48 -10.01 -4.89
N PRO A 110 -2.27 -10.51 -4.54
CA PRO A 110 -2.12 -11.85 -3.99
C PRO A 110 -2.82 -11.96 -2.62
N ALA A 111 -3.68 -12.96 -2.46
CA ALA A 111 -4.48 -13.13 -1.25
C ALA A 111 -3.66 -13.47 0.00
N ASN A 112 -2.44 -13.97 -0.17
CA ASN A 112 -1.53 -14.39 0.92
C ASN A 112 -0.45 -13.35 1.27
N LYS A 113 -0.55 -12.10 0.76
CA LYS A 113 0.39 -11.02 1.08
C LYS A 113 -0.22 -9.99 2.03
N GLY A 114 0.39 -8.82 2.13
CA GLY A 114 0.02 -7.72 3.04
C GLY A 114 -1.38 -7.15 2.82
N ILE A 115 -2.40 -7.96 3.00
CA ILE A 115 -3.82 -7.62 2.89
C ILE A 115 -4.61 -8.16 4.09
N ALA A 116 -5.61 -7.42 4.54
CA ALA A 116 -6.50 -7.82 5.60
C ALA A 116 -7.93 -7.32 5.36
N THR A 117 -8.89 -7.94 6.03
CA THR A 117 -10.26 -7.44 6.10
C THR A 117 -10.30 -6.11 6.85
N MET A 118 -11.00 -5.16 6.31
CA MET A 118 -11.13 -3.82 6.88
C MET A 118 -11.92 -3.87 8.21
N PRO A 119 -11.44 -3.22 9.28
CA PRO A 119 -12.22 -3.09 10.53
C PRO A 119 -13.58 -2.44 10.27
N ARG A 120 -14.62 -2.87 11.02
CA ARG A 120 -16.01 -2.41 10.81
C ARG A 120 -16.17 -0.91 10.96
N ASP A 121 -15.40 -0.30 11.88
CA ASP A 121 -15.50 1.12 12.23
C ASP A 121 -14.65 2.03 11.33
N PHE A 122 -13.92 1.45 10.36
CA PHE A 122 -13.11 2.21 9.43
C PHE A 122 -13.88 2.54 8.16
N ASN A 123 -13.71 3.75 7.67
CA ASN A 123 -14.03 4.07 6.28
C ASN A 123 -12.84 3.75 5.35
N TYR A 124 -13.07 3.74 4.04
CA TYR A 124 -12.02 3.39 3.07
C TYR A 124 -10.83 4.34 3.09
N GLN A 125 -11.05 5.63 3.36
CA GLN A 125 -10.00 6.64 3.43
C GLN A 125 -9.08 6.38 4.62
N GLN A 126 -9.64 6.07 5.79
CA GLN A 126 -8.87 5.70 6.98
C GLN A 126 -8.07 4.41 6.74
N ALA A 127 -8.71 3.39 6.18
CA ALA A 127 -8.07 2.11 5.89
C ALA A 127 -6.95 2.25 4.85
N GLY A 128 -7.19 3.02 3.77
CA GLY A 128 -6.20 3.21 2.70
C GLY A 128 -5.02 4.12 3.05
N ALA A 129 -5.07 4.81 4.20
CA ALA A 129 -4.02 5.74 4.62
C ALA A 129 -3.19 5.27 5.83
N CYS A 130 -3.59 4.18 6.50
CA CYS A 130 -2.97 3.81 7.78
C CYS A 130 -1.93 2.69 7.66
N ILE A 131 -1.94 1.89 6.61
CA ILE A 131 -1.29 0.58 6.62
C ILE A 131 0.23 0.67 6.45
N GLU A 132 0.75 1.47 5.53
CA GLU A 132 2.20 1.61 5.32
C GLU A 132 2.88 2.17 6.57
N GLY A 133 2.34 3.25 7.15
CA GLY A 133 2.87 3.84 8.37
C GLY A 133 2.86 2.88 9.55
N ALA A 134 1.77 2.15 9.75
CA ALA A 134 1.64 1.16 10.80
C ALA A 134 2.56 -0.04 10.58
N HIS A 135 2.68 -0.53 9.34
CA HIS A 135 3.58 -1.63 8.99
C HIS A 135 5.04 -1.34 9.34
N TYR A 136 5.56 -0.20 8.91
CA TYR A 136 6.94 0.17 9.24
C TYR A 136 7.14 0.44 10.71
N ALA A 137 6.23 1.15 11.36
CA ALA A 137 6.30 1.43 12.80
C ALA A 137 6.31 0.13 13.61
N TYR A 138 5.41 -0.80 13.31
CA TYR A 138 5.34 -2.11 13.95
C TYR A 138 6.61 -2.93 13.76
N ASN A 139 7.15 -2.96 12.54
CA ASN A 139 8.39 -3.65 12.25
C ASN A 139 9.60 -3.08 12.99
N PHE A 140 9.66 -1.76 13.20
CA PHE A 140 10.73 -1.15 14.02
C PHE A 140 10.57 -1.50 15.50
N ILE A 141 9.35 -1.42 16.03
CA ILE A 141 9.07 -1.72 17.43
C ILE A 141 9.37 -3.19 17.75
N ASN A 142 9.02 -4.11 16.85
CA ASN A 142 9.27 -5.54 17.05
C ASN A 142 10.76 -5.96 17.00
N LYS A 143 11.66 -5.06 16.60
CA LYS A 143 13.11 -5.32 16.62
C LYS A 143 13.74 -5.06 17.97
N VAL A 144 13.00 -4.50 18.91
CA VAL A 144 13.46 -4.20 20.26
C VAL A 144 12.54 -4.86 21.29
N GLU A 145 13.10 -5.26 22.41
CA GLU A 145 12.32 -5.76 23.53
C GLU A 145 11.71 -4.58 24.29
N LEU A 146 10.46 -4.25 23.97
CA LEU A 146 9.74 -3.17 24.62
C LEU A 146 9.22 -3.63 26.00
N ARG A 147 9.50 -2.84 27.04
CA ARG A 147 9.04 -3.11 28.42
C ARG A 147 8.00 -2.09 28.83
N LYS A 148 6.99 -2.53 29.58
CA LYS A 148 5.95 -1.67 30.12
C LYS A 148 6.56 -0.53 30.95
N GLY A 149 6.12 0.71 30.69
CA GLY A 149 6.63 1.92 31.36
C GLY A 149 7.98 2.43 30.83
N GLN A 150 8.53 1.83 29.79
CA GLN A 150 9.78 2.27 29.19
C GLN A 150 9.59 3.63 28.49
N LYS A 151 10.53 4.55 28.67
CA LYS A 151 10.55 5.83 27.99
C LYS A 151 11.17 5.65 26.60
N VAL A 152 10.43 6.02 25.56
CA VAL A 152 10.85 5.90 24.15
C VAL A 152 10.83 7.27 23.47
N LEU A 153 11.94 7.63 22.82
CA LEU A 153 12.01 8.83 21.98
C LEU A 153 11.67 8.45 20.54
N VAL A 154 10.68 9.10 19.96
CA VAL A 154 10.32 8.97 18.53
C VAL A 154 10.76 10.21 17.79
N ASN A 155 11.85 10.11 17.01
CA ASN A 155 12.26 11.17 16.11
C ASN A 155 11.42 11.12 14.83
N GLY A 156 10.90 12.27 14.38
CA GLY A 156 10.00 12.36 13.22
C GLY A 156 8.56 11.93 13.52
N ALA A 157 8.09 12.14 14.76
CA ALA A 157 6.77 11.73 15.24
C ALA A 157 5.57 12.33 14.48
N SER A 158 5.75 13.41 13.73
CA SER A 158 4.70 14.06 12.93
C SER A 158 4.44 13.41 11.56
N GLY A 159 5.32 12.52 11.09
CA GLY A 159 5.12 11.78 9.85
C GLY A 159 4.23 10.56 10.03
N SER A 160 3.79 9.93 8.93
CA SER A 160 2.90 8.75 8.96
C SER A 160 3.47 7.62 9.85
N ILE A 161 4.71 7.22 9.63
CA ILE A 161 5.39 6.18 10.42
C ILE A 161 5.52 6.61 11.90
N GLY A 162 5.93 7.86 12.14
CA GLY A 162 6.13 8.37 13.49
C GLY A 162 4.83 8.47 14.28
N THR A 163 3.76 8.94 13.66
CA THR A 163 2.42 9.00 14.26
C THR A 163 1.90 7.60 14.61
N ALA A 164 2.09 6.63 13.71
CA ALA A 164 1.75 5.23 13.97
C ALA A 164 2.62 4.65 15.12
N ALA A 165 3.92 4.96 15.13
CA ALA A 165 4.82 4.49 16.20
C ALA A 165 4.40 5.00 17.58
N VAL A 166 4.05 6.29 17.72
CA VAL A 166 3.58 6.85 18.99
C VAL A 166 2.33 6.13 19.49
N GLN A 167 1.37 5.85 18.61
CA GLN A 167 0.13 5.15 18.96
C GLN A 167 0.40 3.70 19.36
N LEU A 168 1.23 2.98 18.62
CA LEU A 168 1.61 1.60 18.90
C LEU A 168 2.40 1.48 20.20
N LEU A 169 3.39 2.36 20.44
CA LEU A 169 4.16 2.38 21.70
C LEU A 169 3.24 2.60 22.89
N LYS A 170 2.30 3.55 22.80
CA LYS A 170 1.30 3.77 23.85
C LYS A 170 0.40 2.54 24.04
N HIS A 171 -0.01 1.87 22.98
CA HIS A 171 -0.81 0.64 23.04
C HIS A 171 -0.05 -0.49 23.74
N PHE A 172 1.25 -0.62 23.49
CA PHE A 172 2.12 -1.61 24.14
C PHE A 172 2.57 -1.24 25.55
N GLY A 173 2.20 -0.05 26.04
CA GLY A 173 2.40 0.38 27.41
C GLY A 173 3.75 1.04 27.68
N ALA A 174 4.41 1.58 26.68
CA ALA A 174 5.58 2.43 26.87
C ALA A 174 5.20 3.80 27.42
#